data_188777b2ded13d447441ae02bb2e43b7
#
_entry.id   188777b2ded13d447441ae02bb2e43b7
#
_cell.length_a   1.000
_cell.length_b   1.000
_cell.length_c   1.000
_cell.angle_alpha   90.00
_cell.angle_beta   90.00
_cell.angle_gamma   90.00
#
_symmetry.space_group_name_H-M   'P 1'
#
loop_
_entity.id
_entity.type
_entity.pdbx_description
1 polymer ?
#
loop_
_entity_poly.entity_id
_entity_poly.type
_entity_poly.pdbx_seq_one_letter_code
_entity_poly.pdbx_strand_id
1 'polypeptide(L)'
;MGLLERMRKKEEDEETPEEALAHDALEYFEDKLRQVSPTRVLFASIAALLMISASLIVVAWVVPYDRVSVDVVYRQGAAGHVVLAQINNEGSRSIEEVSLDIRFLDSEGVVEIDRAHYDVEVITAHTSVAGDELELIVPGFSVWDNYTIEIILSYDNYRNGVYVKEPYSVG
;
A
#
# COMPACT_ATOMS: atom_id res chain seq x y z
N MET A 1 -23.40 -28.02 -63.78
CA MET A 1 -22.90 -28.16 -62.38
C MET A 1 -21.39 -28.14 -62.42
N GLY A 2 -20.82 -27.01 -62.00
CA GLY A 2 -19.40 -26.72 -62.20
C GLY A 2 -18.49 -27.38 -61.15
N LEU A 3 -17.24 -27.63 -61.56
CA LEU A 3 -16.17 -28.20 -60.71
C LEU A 3 -15.97 -27.43 -59.38
N LEU A 4 -16.21 -26.13 -59.41
CA LEU A 4 -16.14 -25.24 -58.22
C LEU A 4 -17.24 -25.53 -57.17
N GLU A 5 -18.43 -25.95 -57.62
CA GLU A 5 -19.53 -26.28 -56.74
C GLU A 5 -19.34 -27.65 -56.04
N ARG A 6 -18.60 -28.55 -56.69
CA ARG A 6 -18.20 -29.86 -56.12
C ARG A 6 -17.03 -29.71 -55.13
N MET A 7 -16.12 -28.77 -55.36
CA MET A 7 -15.02 -28.49 -54.42
C MET A 7 -15.54 -27.81 -53.15
N ARG A 8 -16.46 -26.83 -53.28
CA ARG A 8 -17.08 -26.16 -52.15
C ARG A 8 -17.89 -27.11 -51.28
N LYS A 9 -18.62 -28.05 -51.91
CA LYS A 9 -19.39 -29.07 -51.14
C LYS A 9 -18.51 -30.13 -50.45
N LYS A 10 -17.25 -30.28 -50.91
CA LYS A 10 -16.30 -31.19 -50.28
C LYS A 10 -15.55 -30.56 -49.15
N GLU A 11 -15.42 -29.23 -49.13
CA GLU A 11 -14.85 -28.47 -48.02
C GLU A 11 -15.87 -28.27 -46.86
N GLU A 12 -17.16 -28.28 -47.15
CA GLU A 12 -18.24 -28.18 -46.15
C GLU A 12 -18.52 -29.53 -45.44
N ASP A 13 -18.08 -30.67 -46.00
CA ASP A 13 -18.32 -32.03 -45.44
C ASP A 13 -17.07 -32.63 -44.70
N GLU A 14 -15.92 -31.99 -44.71
CA GLU A 14 -14.75 -32.37 -43.95
C GLU A 14 -14.64 -31.48 -42.66
N GLU A 15 -15.50 -31.78 -41.66
CA GLU A 15 -15.25 -31.30 -40.32
C GLU A 15 -13.85 -31.79 -39.89
N THR A 16 -12.98 -30.82 -39.58
CA THR A 16 -11.66 -31.17 -39.06
C THR A 16 -11.84 -31.88 -37.70
N PRO A 17 -10.98 -32.86 -37.35
CA PRO A 17 -11.11 -33.55 -36.07
C PRO A 17 -11.07 -32.60 -34.86
N GLU A 18 -10.54 -31.42 -35.03
CA GLU A 18 -10.56 -30.35 -34.02
C GLU A 18 -11.93 -29.67 -33.88
N GLU A 19 -12.67 -29.46 -35.01
CA GLU A 19 -14.01 -28.90 -35.01
C GLU A 19 -15.04 -29.90 -34.44
N ALA A 20 -14.90 -31.18 -34.75
CA ALA A 20 -15.71 -32.23 -34.16
C ALA A 20 -15.51 -32.36 -32.64
N LEU A 21 -14.28 -32.26 -32.14
CA LEU A 21 -13.98 -32.23 -30.70
C LEU A 21 -14.53 -30.99 -30.03
N ALA A 22 -14.46 -29.82 -30.69
CA ALA A 22 -15.01 -28.57 -30.16
C ALA A 22 -16.55 -28.62 -30.11
N HIS A 23 -17.18 -29.25 -31.10
CA HIS A 23 -18.66 -29.42 -31.17
C HIS A 23 -19.14 -30.37 -30.08
N ASP A 24 -18.46 -31.52 -29.90
CA ASP A 24 -18.75 -32.50 -28.85
C ASP A 24 -18.54 -31.86 -27.44
N ALA A 25 -17.51 -31.06 -27.28
CA ALA A 25 -17.27 -30.37 -26.00
C ALA A 25 -18.38 -29.34 -25.71
N LEU A 26 -18.80 -28.56 -26.71
CA LEU A 26 -19.90 -27.58 -26.59
C LEU A 26 -21.24 -28.26 -26.27
N GLU A 27 -21.56 -29.35 -26.94
CA GLU A 27 -22.78 -30.11 -26.70
C GLU A 27 -22.80 -30.73 -25.31
N TYR A 28 -21.66 -31.25 -24.83
CA TYR A 28 -21.48 -31.74 -23.47
C TYR A 28 -21.69 -30.63 -22.42
N PHE A 29 -21.13 -29.45 -22.67
CA PHE A 29 -21.32 -28.29 -21.78
C PHE A 29 -22.78 -27.80 -21.80
N GLU A 30 -23.43 -27.76 -22.97
CA GLU A 30 -24.82 -27.33 -23.07
C GLU A 30 -25.79 -28.29 -22.36
N ASP A 31 -25.59 -29.58 -22.48
CA ASP A 31 -26.35 -30.60 -21.76
C ASP A 31 -26.14 -30.54 -20.26
N LYS A 32 -24.91 -30.29 -19.81
CA LYS A 32 -24.58 -30.08 -18.39
C LYS A 32 -25.22 -28.81 -17.85
N LEU A 33 -25.21 -27.73 -18.61
CA LEU A 33 -25.84 -26.47 -18.21
C LEU A 33 -27.39 -26.58 -18.15
N ARG A 34 -28.02 -27.35 -19.04
CA ARG A 34 -29.46 -27.61 -19.01
C ARG A 34 -29.90 -28.45 -17.79
N GLN A 35 -29.04 -29.33 -17.26
CA GLN A 35 -29.34 -30.13 -16.08
C GLN A 35 -29.20 -29.35 -14.77
N VAL A 36 -28.58 -28.17 -14.79
CA VAL A 36 -28.42 -27.35 -13.60
C VAL A 36 -29.63 -26.46 -13.38
N SER A 37 -30.42 -26.74 -12.34
CA SER A 37 -31.55 -25.90 -11.99
C SER A 37 -31.09 -24.45 -11.74
N PRO A 38 -31.76 -23.43 -12.32
CA PRO A 38 -31.44 -22.01 -12.11
C PRO A 38 -31.32 -21.64 -10.63
N THR A 39 -32.13 -22.27 -9.80
CA THR A 39 -32.11 -22.08 -8.35
C THR A 39 -30.79 -22.54 -7.72
N ARG A 40 -30.22 -23.68 -8.20
CA ARG A 40 -28.93 -24.16 -7.69
C ARG A 40 -27.78 -23.24 -8.08
N VAL A 41 -27.81 -22.69 -9.31
CA VAL A 41 -26.82 -21.70 -9.75
C VAL A 41 -26.89 -20.46 -8.88
N LEU A 42 -28.09 -19.95 -8.59
CA LEU A 42 -28.30 -18.80 -7.72
C LEU A 42 -27.73 -19.04 -6.31
N PHE A 43 -28.06 -20.17 -5.70
CA PHE A 43 -27.54 -20.51 -4.36
C PHE A 43 -26.01 -20.69 -4.36
N ALA A 44 -25.45 -21.32 -5.39
CA ALA A 44 -23.99 -21.49 -5.51
C ALA A 44 -23.29 -20.13 -5.68
N SER A 45 -23.87 -19.21 -6.46
CA SER A 45 -23.33 -17.86 -6.64
C SER A 45 -23.36 -17.04 -5.34
N ILE A 46 -24.45 -17.12 -4.58
CA ILE A 46 -24.58 -16.46 -3.27
C ILE A 46 -23.56 -17.06 -2.29
N ALA A 47 -23.43 -18.37 -2.24
CA ALA A 47 -22.45 -19.03 -1.37
C ALA A 47 -21.01 -18.65 -1.73
N ALA A 48 -20.68 -18.61 -3.02
CA ALA A 48 -19.37 -18.17 -3.49
C ALA A 48 -19.09 -16.71 -3.12
N LEU A 49 -20.07 -15.83 -3.29
CA LEU A 49 -19.96 -14.42 -2.90
C LEU A 49 -19.71 -14.26 -1.41
N LEU A 50 -20.44 -15.00 -0.59
CA LEU A 50 -20.27 -14.99 0.87
C LEU A 50 -18.88 -15.51 1.28
N MET A 51 -18.39 -16.59 0.65
CA MET A 51 -17.04 -17.10 0.93
C MET A 51 -15.94 -16.10 0.54
N ILE A 52 -16.07 -15.46 -0.62
CA ILE A 52 -15.12 -14.43 -1.06
C ILE A 52 -15.15 -13.24 -0.08
N SER A 53 -16.34 -12.78 0.31
CA SER A 53 -16.49 -11.68 1.27
C SER A 53 -15.91 -12.02 2.63
N ALA A 54 -16.17 -13.21 3.14
CA ALA A 54 -15.59 -13.69 4.40
C ALA A 54 -14.05 -13.79 4.32
N SER A 55 -13.52 -14.29 3.20
CA SER A 55 -12.07 -14.36 2.98
C SER A 55 -11.42 -12.99 2.97
N LEU A 56 -12.05 -12.01 2.31
CA LEU A 56 -11.55 -10.63 2.29
C LEU A 56 -11.54 -10.00 3.69
N ILE A 57 -12.57 -10.24 4.50
CA ILE A 57 -12.64 -9.77 5.88
C ILE A 57 -11.51 -10.42 6.70
N VAL A 58 -11.31 -11.73 6.58
CA VAL A 58 -10.22 -12.42 7.29
C VAL A 58 -8.86 -11.87 6.89
N VAL A 59 -8.61 -11.68 5.59
CA VAL A 59 -7.33 -11.12 5.11
C VAL A 59 -7.13 -9.71 5.66
N ALA A 60 -8.15 -8.86 5.64
CA ALA A 60 -8.06 -7.48 6.12
C ALA A 60 -7.80 -7.39 7.64
N TRP A 61 -8.30 -8.36 8.43
CA TRP A 61 -8.17 -8.35 9.90
C TRP A 61 -7.00 -9.17 10.43
N VAL A 62 -6.62 -10.24 9.74
CA VAL A 62 -5.60 -11.21 10.22
C VAL A 62 -4.22 -10.92 9.63
N VAL A 63 -4.16 -10.41 8.39
CA VAL A 63 -2.87 -10.09 7.77
C VAL A 63 -2.33 -8.79 8.37
N PRO A 64 -1.22 -8.86 9.12
CA PRO A 64 -0.62 -7.65 9.67
C PRO A 64 -0.06 -6.76 8.55
N TYR A 65 -0.35 -5.48 8.64
CA TYR A 65 0.22 -4.47 7.75
C TYR A 65 0.98 -3.43 8.57
N ASP A 66 2.03 -2.92 7.95
CA ASP A 66 2.89 -1.90 8.51
C ASP A 66 2.61 -0.58 7.77
N ARG A 67 2.27 0.44 8.53
CA ARG A 67 2.05 1.78 8.02
C ARG A 67 2.42 2.79 9.08
N VAL A 68 3.63 3.29 8.98
CA VAL A 68 4.15 4.33 9.86
C VAL A 68 4.47 5.56 9.03
N SER A 69 4.08 6.72 9.52
CA SER A 69 4.36 8.02 8.88
C SER A 69 4.83 9.02 9.92
N VAL A 70 5.60 10.01 9.48
CA VAL A 70 5.96 11.17 10.28
C VAL A 70 5.37 12.41 9.62
N ASP A 71 4.51 13.10 10.35
CA ASP A 71 4.01 14.42 9.92
C ASP A 71 4.92 15.49 10.49
N VAL A 72 5.35 16.43 9.65
CA VAL A 72 6.24 17.51 10.00
C VAL A 72 5.56 18.85 9.77
N VAL A 73 5.54 19.68 10.79
CA VAL A 73 5.04 21.06 10.70
C VAL A 73 6.21 21.99 10.97
N TYR A 74 6.59 22.74 9.96
CA TYR A 74 7.60 23.78 10.07
C TYR A 74 6.95 25.14 10.25
N ARG A 75 7.48 25.91 11.17
CA ARG A 75 7.09 27.32 11.41
C ARG A 75 8.32 28.18 11.56
N GLN A 76 8.25 29.35 10.99
CA GLN A 76 9.26 30.39 11.17
C GLN A 76 8.63 31.66 11.74
N GLY A 77 9.38 32.36 12.59
CA GLY A 77 8.93 33.54 13.26
C GLY A 77 10.08 34.37 13.81
N ALA A 78 9.76 35.45 14.50
CA ALA A 78 10.77 36.37 15.07
C ALA A 78 11.73 35.71 16.08
N ALA A 79 11.32 34.56 16.66
CA ALA A 79 12.16 33.83 17.62
C ALA A 79 13.11 32.81 16.95
N GLY A 80 12.98 32.57 15.65
CA GLY A 80 13.73 31.55 14.90
C GLY A 80 12.83 30.55 14.19
N HIS A 81 13.31 29.33 14.03
CA HIS A 81 12.64 28.23 13.37
C HIS A 81 12.13 27.21 14.38
N VAL A 82 10.96 26.68 14.12
CA VAL A 82 10.36 25.62 14.95
C VAL A 82 9.93 24.48 14.05
N VAL A 83 10.42 23.28 14.33
CA VAL A 83 10.05 22.04 13.66
C VAL A 83 9.30 21.19 14.67
N LEU A 84 8.07 20.84 14.36
CA LEU A 84 7.24 19.93 15.13
C LEU A 84 7.08 18.63 14.34
N ALA A 85 7.33 17.50 14.99
CA ALA A 85 7.09 16.20 14.38
C ALA A 85 6.01 15.43 15.15
N GLN A 86 5.29 14.60 14.40
CA GLN A 86 4.34 13.66 14.96
C GLN A 86 4.55 12.31 14.29
N ILE A 87 4.76 11.27 15.10
CA ILE A 87 4.87 9.89 14.61
C ILE A 87 3.49 9.26 14.65
N ASN A 88 3.03 8.72 13.52
CA ASN A 88 1.75 8.05 13.39
C ASN A 88 1.97 6.57 13.10
N ASN A 89 1.59 5.70 14.00
CA ASN A 89 1.50 4.27 13.73
C ASN A 89 0.08 3.91 13.30
N GLU A 90 -0.18 3.95 12.00
CA GLU A 90 -1.45 3.53 11.38
C GLU A 90 -1.47 2.02 11.08
N GLY A 91 -0.40 1.31 11.41
CA GLY A 91 -0.29 -0.13 11.23
C GLY A 91 -1.21 -0.93 12.15
N SER A 92 -1.36 -2.21 11.85
CA SER A 92 -2.21 -3.12 12.62
C SER A 92 -1.53 -3.68 13.88
N ARG A 93 -0.25 -3.38 14.08
CA ARG A 93 0.55 -3.83 15.22
C ARG A 93 1.36 -2.68 15.82
N SER A 94 1.76 -2.86 17.08
CA SER A 94 2.76 -1.98 17.72
C SER A 94 4.09 -2.03 16.98
N ILE A 95 4.82 -0.94 17.06
CA ILE A 95 6.22 -0.82 16.68
C ILE A 95 7.05 -0.62 17.94
N GLU A 96 8.27 -1.13 17.94
CA GLU A 96 9.16 -1.17 19.10
C GLU A 96 10.49 -0.49 18.76
N GLU A 97 11.26 -0.13 19.80
CA GLU A 97 12.57 0.52 19.66
C GLU A 97 12.54 1.72 18.69
N VAL A 98 11.52 2.56 18.84
CA VAL A 98 11.31 3.69 17.93
C VAL A 98 12.25 4.81 18.26
N SER A 99 13.06 5.23 17.29
CA SER A 99 13.99 6.35 17.37
C SER A 99 13.74 7.32 16.25
N LEU A 100 13.58 8.60 16.56
CA LEU A 100 13.40 9.70 15.62
C LEU A 100 14.50 10.73 15.82
N ASP A 101 15.23 11.01 14.74
CA ASP A 101 16.17 12.13 14.65
C ASP A 101 15.60 13.21 13.75
N ILE A 102 15.51 14.43 14.26
CA ILE A 102 15.16 15.63 13.52
C ILE A 102 16.43 16.47 13.38
N ARG A 103 16.92 16.65 12.16
CA ARG A 103 18.14 17.38 11.88
C ARG A 103 17.81 18.64 11.07
N PHE A 104 18.27 19.77 11.53
CA PHE A 104 18.15 21.05 10.84
C PHE A 104 19.48 21.37 10.17
N LEU A 105 19.48 21.43 8.85
CA LEU A 105 20.66 21.56 8.00
C LEU A 105 20.62 22.87 7.23
N ASP A 106 21.77 23.29 6.75
CA ASP A 106 21.91 24.43 5.85
C ASP A 106 21.17 24.20 4.51
N SER A 107 21.19 25.21 3.64
CA SER A 107 20.54 25.16 2.33
C SER A 107 21.10 24.08 1.40
N GLU A 108 22.35 23.66 1.60
CA GLU A 108 22.99 22.60 0.81
C GLU A 108 22.73 21.21 1.41
N GLY A 109 22.15 21.14 2.61
CA GLY A 109 21.89 19.88 3.31
C GLY A 109 23.16 19.18 3.83
N VAL A 110 24.24 19.92 4.04
CA VAL A 110 25.55 19.38 4.40
C VAL A 110 25.93 19.68 5.84
N VAL A 111 25.69 20.92 6.28
CA VAL A 111 26.09 21.38 7.63
C VAL A 111 24.91 21.24 8.58
N GLU A 112 25.07 20.40 9.61
CA GLU A 112 24.09 20.28 10.70
C GLU A 112 24.18 21.53 11.58
N ILE A 113 23.06 22.25 11.70
CA ILE A 113 22.93 23.46 12.50
C ILE A 113 22.44 23.10 13.90
N ASP A 114 21.42 22.21 13.95
CA ASP A 114 20.84 21.77 15.20
C ASP A 114 20.16 20.40 15.03
N ARG A 115 19.87 19.70 16.14
CA ARG A 115 19.30 18.35 16.13
C ARG A 115 18.43 18.09 17.36
N ALA A 116 17.31 17.42 17.17
CA ALA A 116 16.55 16.79 18.23
C ALA A 116 16.53 15.27 18.04
N HIS A 117 16.60 14.54 19.14
CA HIS A 117 16.55 13.08 19.16
C HIS A 117 15.49 12.63 20.16
N TYR A 118 14.68 11.66 19.72
CA TYR A 118 13.60 11.11 20.52
C TYR A 118 13.59 9.59 20.41
N ASP A 119 13.51 8.93 21.56
CA ASP A 119 13.41 7.48 21.68
C ASP A 119 12.19 7.10 22.49
N VAL A 120 11.48 6.08 22.03
CA VAL A 120 10.38 5.47 22.76
C VAL A 120 10.36 3.96 22.56
N GLU A 121 10.13 3.24 23.65
CA GLU A 121 10.18 1.77 23.64
C GLU A 121 9.10 1.16 22.75
N VAL A 122 7.87 1.70 22.80
CA VAL A 122 6.72 1.12 22.05
C VAL A 122 5.73 2.22 21.64
N ILE A 123 5.28 2.17 20.38
CA ILE A 123 4.11 2.91 19.90
C ILE A 123 3.05 1.89 19.48
N THR A 124 1.92 1.88 20.16
CA THR A 124 0.83 0.93 19.89
C THR A 124 0.16 1.17 18.54
N ALA A 125 -0.49 0.12 18.00
CA ALA A 125 -1.24 0.21 16.75
C ALA A 125 -2.32 1.31 16.82
N HIS A 126 -2.50 2.02 15.70
CA HIS A 126 -3.48 3.09 15.54
C HIS A 126 -3.35 4.24 16.54
N THR A 127 -2.12 4.52 16.98
CA THR A 127 -1.82 5.66 17.85
C THR A 127 -0.80 6.60 17.22
N SER A 128 -0.85 7.85 17.67
CA SER A 128 0.09 8.89 17.27
C SER A 128 0.80 9.44 18.52
N VAL A 129 2.06 9.78 18.37
CA VAL A 129 2.88 10.43 19.40
C VAL A 129 3.30 11.79 18.89
N ALA A 130 3.02 12.83 19.68
CA ALA A 130 3.44 14.20 19.48
C ALA A 130 3.66 14.84 20.85
N GLY A 131 4.50 15.85 20.92
CA GLY A 131 4.77 16.56 22.17
C GLY A 131 6.05 17.37 22.12
N ASP A 132 6.38 17.99 23.23
CA ASP A 132 7.53 18.86 23.36
C ASP A 132 8.88 18.15 23.08
N GLU A 133 8.93 16.84 23.28
CA GLU A 133 10.11 16.02 22.97
C GLU A 133 10.33 15.81 21.48
N LEU A 134 9.28 16.03 20.66
CA LEU A 134 9.30 15.97 19.19
C LEU A 134 9.34 17.37 18.57
N GLU A 135 9.78 18.36 19.33
CA GLU A 135 9.95 19.76 18.91
C GLU A 135 11.43 20.10 18.83
N LEU A 136 11.85 20.70 17.71
CA LEU A 136 13.17 21.30 17.55
C LEU A 136 13.01 22.81 17.38
N ILE A 137 13.61 23.59 18.29
CA ILE A 137 13.60 25.04 18.25
C ILE A 137 15.01 25.53 17.90
N VAL A 138 15.15 26.21 16.77
CA VAL A 138 16.43 26.72 16.26
C VAL A 138 16.43 28.25 16.30
N PRO A 139 16.95 28.87 17.36
CA PRO A 139 16.97 30.33 17.47
C PRO A 139 18.16 30.95 16.75
N GLY A 140 18.02 32.21 16.36
CA GLY A 140 19.15 33.04 15.92
C GLY A 140 19.57 32.85 14.45
N PHE A 141 18.86 32.05 13.69
CA PHE A 141 19.09 31.88 12.27
C PHE A 141 18.12 32.72 11.43
N SER A 142 18.56 33.09 10.21
CA SER A 142 17.79 33.95 9.31
C SER A 142 16.51 33.24 8.83
N VAL A 143 15.38 33.89 8.97
CA VAL A 143 14.10 33.37 8.44
C VAL A 143 13.94 33.62 6.93
N TRP A 144 14.94 34.22 6.29
CA TRP A 144 14.94 34.54 4.85
C TRP A 144 15.80 33.52 4.04
N ASP A 145 16.56 32.68 4.73
CA ASP A 145 17.40 31.69 4.10
C ASP A 145 16.66 30.35 3.99
N ASN A 146 17.03 29.56 3.00
CA ASN A 146 16.49 28.22 2.82
C ASN A 146 17.24 27.22 3.71
N TYR A 147 16.53 26.24 4.23
CA TYR A 147 17.08 25.19 5.05
C TYR A 147 16.56 23.82 4.62
N THR A 148 17.26 22.77 5.03
CA THR A 148 16.82 21.39 4.85
C THR A 148 16.55 20.77 6.22
N ILE A 149 15.35 20.22 6.39
CA ILE A 149 15.00 19.43 7.56
C ILE A 149 15.12 17.96 7.14
N GLU A 150 15.94 17.20 7.85
CA GLU A 150 16.10 15.77 7.61
C GLU A 150 15.44 15.01 8.75
N ILE A 151 14.53 14.11 8.41
CA ILE A 151 13.86 13.23 9.37
C ILE A 151 14.39 11.82 9.15
N ILE A 152 14.90 11.23 10.24
CA ILE A 152 15.39 9.86 10.24
C ILE A 152 14.59 9.10 11.29
N LEU A 153 13.74 8.19 10.82
CA LEU A 153 12.95 7.31 11.68
C LEU A 153 13.50 5.88 11.58
N SER A 154 13.75 5.27 12.72
CA SER A 154 14.04 3.85 12.81
C SER A 154 13.13 3.19 13.84
N TYR A 155 12.69 1.98 13.57
CA TYR A 155 11.86 1.20 14.47
C TYR A 155 11.89 -0.28 14.12
N ASP A 156 11.56 -1.12 15.07
CA ASP A 156 11.34 -2.54 14.87
C ASP A 156 9.84 -2.82 14.68
N ASN A 157 9.51 -3.57 13.65
CA ASN A 157 8.18 -4.08 13.41
C ASN A 157 8.16 -5.62 13.49
N TYR A 158 7.01 -6.22 13.23
CA TYR A 158 6.84 -7.68 13.25
C TYR A 158 7.68 -8.44 12.19
N ARG A 159 8.38 -7.75 11.29
CA ARG A 159 9.22 -8.36 10.25
C ARG A 159 10.71 -8.19 10.52
N ASN A 160 11.15 -7.00 10.81
CA ASN A 160 12.54 -6.62 11.15
C ASN A 160 12.61 -5.11 11.32
N GLY A 161 13.80 -4.60 11.64
CA GLY A 161 14.06 -3.16 11.71
C GLY A 161 13.78 -2.42 10.40
N VAL A 162 13.16 -1.26 10.52
CA VAL A 162 12.85 -0.34 9.42
C VAL A 162 13.63 0.94 9.62
N TYR A 163 14.19 1.46 8.53
CA TYR A 163 14.91 2.73 8.52
C TYR A 163 14.38 3.61 7.39
N VAL A 164 13.89 4.79 7.74
CA VAL A 164 13.33 5.77 6.80
C VAL A 164 14.07 7.08 6.96
N LYS A 165 14.52 7.66 5.85
CA LYS A 165 15.19 8.96 5.82
C LYS A 165 14.51 9.84 4.78
N GLU A 166 13.93 10.94 5.22
CA GLU A 166 13.19 11.87 4.38
C GLU A 166 13.72 13.29 4.52
N PRO A 167 14.23 13.92 3.45
CA PRO A 167 14.60 15.33 3.44
C PRO A 167 13.40 16.20 3.07
N TYR A 168 13.19 17.27 3.84
CA TYR A 168 12.20 18.32 3.58
C TYR A 168 12.92 19.63 3.30
N SER A 169 12.76 20.19 2.12
CA SER A 169 13.28 21.53 1.81
C SER A 169 12.26 22.57 2.25
N VAL A 170 12.71 23.54 3.05
CA VAL A 170 11.89 24.63 3.59
C VAL A 170 12.52 25.97 3.17
N GLY A 171 11.70 26.86 2.61
CA GLY A 171 12.11 28.15 2.11
C GLY A 171 10.92 29.08 1.85
#